data_6c7a4f1bbdaa5c33ddfa6127d5f80d3e
#
_entry.id   6c7a4f1bbdaa5c33ddfa6127d5f80d3e
#
_cell.length_a   1.000
_cell.length_b   1.000
_cell.length_c   1.000
_cell.angle_alpha   90.00
_cell.angle_beta   90.00
_cell.angle_gamma   90.00
#
_symmetry.space_group_name_H-M   'P 1'
#
loop_
_entity.id
_entity.type
_entity.pdbx_description
1 polymer ?
#
loop_
_entity_poly.entity_id
_entity_poly.type
_entity_poly.pdbx_seq_one_letter_code
_entity_poly.pdbx_strand_id
1 'polypeptide(L)'
;VKPPTLAGNISGHPAGDRMMDDNRIWLFDTTLRDGGQTRGVDFSQADKIAIAAALDEIGVDYIEGGWPGANPTDDAFFASPPQTRNARMVAFGMTRRGGRSAANDPGLNAVLDAEVPATCLVGKTWDFHVETAIKTSLEENLDMIRGSVAAAVDKGRESMFDCEHFFDGYKNNTGYAIDCVKAAHEGGAAWVVLCDTNGGALP
;
A
#
# COMPACT_ATOMS: atom_id res chain seq x y z
N VAL A 1 -5.50 -23.78 3.34
CA VAL A 1 -6.62 -23.27 2.57
C VAL A 1 -6.04 -22.60 1.34
N LYS A 2 -6.33 -23.14 0.15
CA LYS A 2 -5.80 -22.64 -1.13
C LYS A 2 -6.46 -21.28 -1.44
N PRO A 3 -5.72 -20.23 -1.83
CA PRO A 3 -6.33 -18.97 -2.25
C PRO A 3 -7.07 -19.13 -3.58
N PRO A 4 -8.09 -18.32 -3.87
CA PRO A 4 -8.83 -18.38 -5.12
C PRO A 4 -7.97 -17.92 -6.30
N THR A 5 -8.03 -18.68 -7.38
CA THR A 5 -7.37 -18.39 -8.65
C THR A 5 -8.12 -17.24 -9.34
N LEU A 6 -7.55 -16.06 -9.38
CA LEU A 6 -8.04 -14.95 -10.21
C LEU A 6 -7.36 -15.03 -11.60
N ALA A 7 -8.06 -15.64 -12.56
CA ALA A 7 -7.74 -15.52 -13.96
C ALA A 7 -8.48 -14.32 -14.54
N GLY A 8 -7.76 -13.20 -14.70
CA GLY A 8 -8.21 -12.04 -15.46
C GLY A 8 -7.02 -11.52 -16.27
N ASN A 9 -7.01 -11.80 -17.58
CA ASN A 9 -6.03 -11.30 -18.54
C ASN A 9 -6.06 -9.77 -18.57
N ILE A 10 -5.03 -9.11 -18.05
CA ILE A 10 -4.71 -7.73 -18.39
C ILE A 10 -3.57 -7.79 -19.40
N SER A 11 -3.90 -7.55 -20.68
CA SER A 11 -2.98 -7.47 -21.79
C SER A 11 -2.02 -6.29 -21.61
N GLY A 12 -0.72 -6.58 -21.43
CA GLY A 12 0.30 -5.54 -21.50
C GLY A 12 1.67 -5.84 -20.91
N HIS A 13 1.86 -6.94 -20.16
CA HIS A 13 3.19 -7.40 -19.77
C HIS A 13 3.27 -8.92 -19.94
N PRO A 14 4.41 -9.48 -20.36
CA PRO A 14 4.58 -10.92 -20.35
C PRO A 14 4.67 -11.37 -18.89
N ALA A 15 3.51 -11.53 -18.27
CA ALA A 15 3.39 -12.35 -17.09
C ALA A 15 3.61 -13.80 -17.54
N GLY A 16 4.86 -14.17 -17.72
CA GLY A 16 5.21 -15.58 -17.63
C GLY A 16 4.67 -16.04 -16.29
N ASP A 17 3.99 -17.16 -16.32
CA ASP A 17 3.41 -17.91 -15.23
C ASP A 17 4.45 -18.01 -14.09
N ARG A 18 4.53 -16.97 -13.23
CA ARG A 18 5.31 -17.02 -12.01
C ARG A 18 4.47 -17.82 -11.04
N MET A 19 4.54 -19.15 -11.17
CA MET A 19 4.13 -20.03 -10.09
C MET A 19 4.67 -19.45 -8.79
N MET A 20 3.79 -19.15 -7.84
CA MET A 20 4.16 -18.73 -6.50
C MET A 20 5.06 -19.85 -5.95
N ASP A 21 6.36 -19.66 -6.03
CA ASP A 21 7.30 -20.47 -5.27
C ASP A 21 7.05 -20.10 -3.80
N ASP A 22 6.51 -21.04 -3.03
CA ASP A 22 6.15 -20.82 -1.62
C ASP A 22 7.34 -20.34 -0.76
N ASN A 23 8.56 -20.41 -1.30
CA ASN A 23 9.80 -20.00 -0.65
C ASN A 23 10.38 -18.67 -1.21
N ARG A 24 9.72 -18.01 -2.17
CA ARG A 24 10.24 -16.75 -2.72
C ARG A 24 10.10 -15.62 -1.71
N ILE A 25 11.19 -14.88 -1.49
CA ILE A 25 11.18 -13.60 -0.80
C ILE A 25 10.95 -12.49 -1.82
N TRP A 26 10.03 -11.59 -1.53
CA TRP A 26 9.72 -10.43 -2.33
C TRP A 26 10.31 -9.18 -1.69
N LEU A 27 10.95 -8.34 -2.50
CA LEU A 27 11.58 -7.10 -2.04
C LEU A 27 10.69 -5.92 -2.37
N PHE A 28 10.30 -5.18 -1.32
CA PHE A 28 9.51 -3.95 -1.42
C PHE A 28 10.39 -2.78 -0.97
N ASP A 29 10.73 -1.88 -1.89
CA ASP A 29 11.57 -0.71 -1.60
C ASP A 29 10.72 0.54 -1.36
N THR A 30 10.98 1.26 -0.27
CA THR A 30 10.25 2.47 0.13
C THR A 30 11.13 3.73 0.08
N THR A 31 12.29 3.67 -0.55
CA THR A 31 13.24 4.80 -0.63
C THR A 31 12.57 6.08 -1.12
N LEU A 32 11.75 5.99 -2.17
CA LEU A 32 11.15 7.16 -2.81
C LEU A 32 9.97 7.75 -2.04
N ARG A 33 9.37 7.00 -1.12
CA ARG A 33 8.27 7.47 -0.29
C ARG A 33 8.72 7.68 1.15
N ASP A 34 8.98 6.62 1.91
CA ASP A 34 9.35 6.70 3.33
C ASP A 34 10.77 7.26 3.51
N GLY A 35 11.70 6.80 2.67
CA GLY A 35 13.07 7.35 2.64
C GLY A 35 13.10 8.84 2.35
N GLY A 36 12.20 9.34 1.49
CA GLY A 36 12.04 10.77 1.21
C GLY A 36 11.51 11.61 2.39
N GLN A 37 10.96 10.97 3.43
CA GLN A 37 10.53 11.65 4.66
C GLN A 37 11.67 11.84 5.66
N THR A 38 12.85 11.32 5.38
CA THR A 38 14.04 11.47 6.22
C THR A 38 14.50 12.93 6.24
N ARG A 39 14.81 13.46 7.42
CA ARG A 39 15.28 14.85 7.56
C ARG A 39 16.54 15.11 6.71
N GLY A 40 16.46 16.10 5.85
CA GLY A 40 17.56 16.50 4.96
C GLY A 40 17.59 15.73 3.63
N VAL A 41 16.61 14.89 3.37
CA VAL A 41 16.39 14.27 2.07
C VAL A 41 15.29 15.06 1.36
N ASP A 42 15.56 15.47 0.11
CA ASP A 42 14.61 16.18 -0.74
C ASP A 42 14.85 15.70 -2.18
N PHE A 43 14.00 14.81 -2.65
CA PHE A 43 14.09 14.28 -4.01
C PHE A 43 13.28 15.14 -4.97
N SER A 44 13.93 15.61 -6.04
CA SER A 44 13.21 16.11 -7.21
C SER A 44 12.53 14.96 -7.97
N GLN A 45 11.60 15.29 -8.88
CA GLN A 45 11.03 14.29 -9.79
C GLN A 45 12.11 13.54 -10.58
N ALA A 46 13.15 14.24 -11.05
CA ALA A 46 14.26 13.64 -11.79
C ALA A 46 15.06 12.64 -10.94
N ASP A 47 15.31 12.97 -9.67
CA ASP A 47 15.96 12.05 -8.72
C ASP A 47 15.12 10.80 -8.51
N LYS A 48 13.80 10.95 -8.31
CA LYS A 48 12.88 9.81 -8.15
C LYS A 48 12.90 8.89 -9.37
N ILE A 49 12.89 9.45 -10.58
CA ILE A 49 12.98 8.66 -11.83
C ILE A 49 14.30 7.90 -11.92
N ALA A 50 15.41 8.57 -11.61
CA ALA A 50 16.74 7.95 -11.65
C ALA A 50 16.90 6.83 -10.61
N ILE A 51 16.41 7.06 -9.39
CA ILE A 51 16.44 6.06 -8.31
C ILE A 51 15.53 4.89 -8.66
N ALA A 52 14.32 5.14 -9.18
CA ALA A 52 13.42 4.06 -9.61
C ALA A 52 14.06 3.17 -10.68
N ALA A 53 14.77 3.77 -11.64
CA ALA A 53 15.49 3.01 -12.67
C ALA A 53 16.62 2.14 -12.09
N ALA A 54 17.38 2.67 -11.12
CA ALA A 54 18.42 1.90 -10.44
C ALA A 54 17.85 0.75 -9.60
N LEU A 55 16.73 0.98 -8.88
CA LEU A 55 16.02 -0.05 -8.12
C LEU A 55 15.47 -1.16 -9.02
N ASP A 56 14.92 -0.80 -10.19
CA ASP A 56 14.46 -1.75 -11.18
C ASP A 56 15.61 -2.60 -11.75
N GLU A 57 16.80 -1.98 -11.98
CA GLU A 57 17.99 -2.67 -12.49
C GLU A 57 18.54 -3.71 -11.49
N ILE A 58 18.54 -3.40 -10.19
CA ILE A 58 18.96 -4.36 -9.16
C ILE A 58 17.92 -5.44 -8.87
N GLY A 59 16.71 -5.31 -9.43
CA GLY A 59 15.72 -6.37 -9.45
C GLY A 59 14.84 -6.46 -8.19
N VAL A 60 14.53 -5.33 -7.52
CA VAL A 60 13.47 -5.31 -6.50
C VAL A 60 12.13 -5.63 -7.13
N ASP A 61 11.19 -6.19 -6.37
CA ASP A 61 9.89 -6.59 -6.89
C ASP A 61 8.89 -5.44 -6.93
N TYR A 62 8.97 -4.53 -5.94
CA TYR A 62 8.09 -3.38 -5.81
C TYR A 62 8.86 -2.12 -5.44
N ILE A 63 8.47 -0.99 -6.04
CA ILE A 63 9.01 0.35 -5.74
C ILE A 63 7.86 1.25 -5.33
N GLU A 64 7.83 1.67 -4.08
CA GLU A 64 6.86 2.63 -3.58
C GLU A 64 7.27 4.04 -3.99
N GLY A 65 6.64 4.56 -5.05
CA GLY A 65 7.07 5.77 -5.73
C GLY A 65 6.77 7.08 -4.98
N GLY A 66 5.79 7.08 -4.08
CA GLY A 66 5.35 8.28 -3.36
C GLY A 66 3.86 8.24 -3.04
N TRP A 67 3.33 9.38 -2.62
CA TRP A 67 1.92 9.56 -2.23
C TRP A 67 1.23 10.57 -3.14
N PRO A 68 0.50 10.12 -4.17
CA PRO A 68 -0.29 11.00 -5.05
C PRO A 68 -1.29 11.84 -4.25
N GLY A 69 -1.34 13.13 -4.54
CA GLY A 69 -2.19 14.10 -3.84
C GLY A 69 -1.59 14.65 -2.53
N ALA A 70 -0.41 14.20 -2.11
CA ALA A 70 0.21 14.70 -0.88
C ALA A 70 1.14 15.92 -1.11
N ASN A 71 1.83 15.95 -2.23
CA ASN A 71 2.76 17.03 -2.56
C ASN A 71 3.01 17.12 -4.09
N PRO A 72 3.45 18.31 -4.59
CA PRO A 72 3.65 18.51 -6.02
C PRO A 72 4.70 17.60 -6.68
N THR A 73 5.72 17.16 -5.95
CA THR A 73 6.77 16.27 -6.49
C THR A 73 6.21 14.89 -6.77
N ASP A 74 5.41 14.35 -5.86
CA ASP A 74 4.75 13.06 -6.04
C ASP A 74 3.68 13.14 -7.13
N ASP A 75 2.92 14.23 -7.19
CA ASP A 75 1.95 14.47 -8.27
C ASP A 75 2.63 14.49 -9.63
N ALA A 76 3.77 15.20 -9.76
CA ALA A 76 4.55 15.23 -10.99
C ALA A 76 5.13 13.86 -11.36
N PHE A 77 5.59 13.09 -10.37
CA PHE A 77 6.10 11.74 -10.58
C PHE A 77 5.01 10.80 -11.12
N PHE A 78 3.81 10.81 -10.52
CA PHE A 78 2.70 9.94 -10.93
C PHE A 78 1.95 10.44 -12.17
N ALA A 79 2.12 11.70 -12.57
CA ALA A 79 1.64 12.19 -13.87
C ALA A 79 2.35 11.51 -15.06
N SER A 80 3.59 11.02 -14.86
CA SER A 80 4.35 10.26 -15.86
C SER A 80 5.29 9.28 -15.16
N PRO A 81 4.76 8.19 -14.57
CA PRO A 81 5.58 7.24 -13.83
C PRO A 81 6.55 6.52 -14.76
N PRO A 82 7.79 6.23 -14.31
CA PRO A 82 8.75 5.53 -15.12
C PRO A 82 8.27 4.11 -15.45
N GLN A 83 8.56 3.66 -16.67
CA GLN A 83 8.33 2.28 -17.06
C GLN A 83 9.44 1.40 -16.48
N THR A 84 9.06 0.41 -15.71
CA THR A 84 9.94 -0.58 -15.10
C THR A 84 9.86 -1.91 -15.83
N ARG A 85 10.93 -2.71 -15.80
CA ARG A 85 11.01 -4.03 -16.46
C ARG A 85 10.82 -5.16 -15.46
N ASN A 86 11.33 -5.01 -14.26
CA ASN A 86 11.36 -6.01 -13.21
C ASN A 86 10.42 -5.67 -12.07
N ALA A 87 10.47 -4.43 -11.60
CA ALA A 87 9.69 -3.95 -10.47
C ALA A 87 8.25 -3.55 -10.85
N ARG A 88 7.35 -3.64 -9.91
CA ARG A 88 6.02 -3.02 -9.98
C ARG A 88 6.05 -1.69 -9.25
N MET A 89 5.66 -0.62 -9.94
CA MET A 89 5.50 0.69 -9.32
C MET A 89 4.26 0.70 -8.43
N VAL A 90 4.40 1.24 -7.22
CA VAL A 90 3.36 1.28 -6.19
C VAL A 90 3.02 2.73 -5.84
N ALA A 91 1.74 3.09 -5.84
CA ALA A 91 1.24 4.32 -5.27
C ALA A 91 0.82 4.09 -3.82
N PHE A 92 1.38 4.90 -2.90
CA PHE A 92 1.06 4.84 -1.48
C PHE A 92 -0.06 5.83 -1.12
N GLY A 93 -0.86 5.49 -0.12
CA GLY A 93 -1.81 6.42 0.49
C GLY A 93 -2.54 5.83 1.68
N MET A 94 -3.47 6.61 2.23
CA MET A 94 -4.30 6.16 3.34
C MET A 94 -5.61 5.54 2.84
N THR A 95 -6.21 4.70 3.68
CA THR A 95 -7.62 4.33 3.53
C THR A 95 -8.52 5.58 3.49
N ARG A 96 -9.74 5.47 2.95
CA ARG A 96 -10.73 6.54 2.97
C ARG A 96 -10.92 7.12 4.38
N ARG A 97 -11.37 8.34 4.48
CA ARG A 97 -11.73 8.96 5.76
C ARG A 97 -13.07 8.44 6.28
N GLY A 98 -13.21 8.40 7.59
CA GLY A 98 -14.48 8.08 8.24
C GLY A 98 -15.64 8.93 7.73
N GLY A 99 -16.81 8.33 7.57
CA GLY A 99 -18.01 8.98 7.07
C GLY A 99 -18.04 9.28 5.57
N ARG A 100 -17.04 8.82 4.79
CA ARG A 100 -17.02 8.94 3.32
C ARG A 100 -17.08 7.55 2.68
N SER A 101 -17.61 7.46 1.47
CA SER A 101 -17.41 6.28 0.64
C SER A 101 -16.04 6.36 -0.07
N ALA A 102 -15.51 5.21 -0.52
CA ALA A 102 -14.27 5.16 -1.30
C ALA A 102 -14.36 6.07 -2.56
N ALA A 103 -15.52 6.09 -3.22
CA ALA A 103 -15.75 6.91 -4.41
C ALA A 103 -15.72 8.43 -4.14
N ASN A 104 -15.98 8.85 -2.90
CA ASN A 104 -16.10 10.27 -2.52
C ASN A 104 -14.92 10.76 -1.65
N ASP A 105 -13.86 9.97 -1.53
CA ASP A 105 -12.67 10.39 -0.80
C ASP A 105 -11.58 10.86 -1.78
N PRO A 106 -11.27 12.18 -1.82
CA PRO A 106 -10.28 12.71 -2.76
C PRO A 106 -8.88 12.17 -2.55
N GLY A 107 -8.49 11.90 -1.29
CA GLY A 107 -7.16 11.35 -0.98
C GLY A 107 -7.00 9.92 -1.50
N LEU A 108 -7.98 9.07 -1.25
CA LEU A 108 -7.99 7.72 -1.80
C LEU A 108 -8.08 7.74 -3.33
N ASN A 109 -8.94 8.58 -3.91
CA ASN A 109 -9.07 8.66 -5.36
C ASN A 109 -7.77 9.10 -6.05
N ALA A 110 -7.00 10.03 -5.47
CA ALA A 110 -5.71 10.42 -6.03
C ALA A 110 -4.75 9.20 -6.14
N VAL A 111 -4.75 8.31 -5.16
CA VAL A 111 -3.95 7.06 -5.19
C VAL A 111 -4.50 6.09 -6.23
N LEU A 112 -5.81 5.90 -6.28
CA LEU A 112 -6.46 4.96 -7.19
C LEU A 112 -6.40 5.41 -8.66
N ASP A 113 -6.31 6.71 -8.90
CA ASP A 113 -6.21 7.30 -10.25
C ASP A 113 -4.76 7.34 -10.77
N ALA A 114 -3.77 7.09 -9.93
CA ALA A 114 -2.39 6.90 -10.37
C ALA A 114 -2.31 5.71 -11.34
N GLU A 115 -1.71 5.93 -12.51
CA GLU A 115 -1.60 4.90 -13.56
C GLU A 115 -0.44 3.93 -13.32
N VAL A 116 -0.48 3.25 -12.17
CA VAL A 116 0.52 2.25 -11.76
C VAL A 116 -0.15 0.92 -11.41
N PRO A 117 0.57 -0.22 -11.54
CA PRO A 117 -0.03 -1.55 -11.39
C PRO A 117 -0.43 -1.91 -9.96
N ALA A 118 0.15 -1.26 -8.94
CA ALA A 118 -0.08 -1.61 -7.56
C ALA A 118 -0.32 -0.40 -6.66
N THR A 119 -1.03 -0.62 -5.56
CA THR A 119 -1.25 0.37 -4.50
C THR A 119 -0.89 -0.21 -3.14
N CYS A 120 -0.35 0.62 -2.25
CA CYS A 120 -0.15 0.28 -0.85
C CYS A 120 -0.98 1.25 0.00
N LEU A 121 -2.00 0.73 0.69
CA LEU A 121 -2.89 1.54 1.51
C LEU A 121 -2.58 1.32 2.99
N VAL A 122 -2.22 2.39 3.70
CA VAL A 122 -2.00 2.32 5.14
C VAL A 122 -3.30 2.59 5.91
N GLY A 123 -3.54 1.79 6.94
CA GLY A 123 -4.65 2.00 7.87
C GLY A 123 -4.25 1.73 9.31
N LYS A 124 -4.98 2.34 10.23
CA LYS A 124 -4.74 2.18 11.67
C LYS A 124 -5.18 0.78 12.12
N THR A 125 -4.28 0.05 12.79
CA THR A 125 -4.55 -1.29 13.33
C THR A 125 -4.38 -1.38 14.83
N TRP A 126 -4.10 -0.25 15.47
CA TRP A 126 -4.11 -0.08 16.91
C TRP A 126 -5.35 0.72 17.31
N ASP A 127 -6.24 0.13 18.11
CA ASP A 127 -7.50 0.74 18.57
C ASP A 127 -7.31 2.12 19.20
N PHE A 128 -6.27 2.30 20.01
CA PHE A 128 -5.91 3.62 20.56
C PHE A 128 -5.72 4.68 19.46
N HIS A 129 -5.08 4.35 18.34
CA HIS A 129 -4.90 5.30 17.24
C HIS A 129 -6.19 5.53 16.43
N VAL A 130 -7.07 4.54 16.36
CA VAL A 130 -8.38 4.72 15.71
C VAL A 130 -9.21 5.74 16.47
N GLU A 131 -9.24 5.63 17.79
CA GLU A 131 -10.04 6.53 18.65
C GLU A 131 -9.41 7.92 18.81
N THR A 132 -8.07 7.99 18.96
CA THR A 132 -7.39 9.25 19.31
C THR A 132 -6.85 10.02 18.10
N ALA A 133 -6.34 9.35 17.09
CA ALA A 133 -5.71 9.98 15.93
C ALA A 133 -6.70 10.23 14.80
N ILE A 134 -7.44 9.21 14.36
CA ILE A 134 -8.43 9.38 13.29
C ILE A 134 -9.87 9.62 13.79
N LYS A 135 -10.11 9.45 15.09
CA LYS A 135 -11.35 9.81 15.80
C LYS A 135 -12.61 9.21 15.18
N THR A 136 -12.56 7.90 14.95
CA THR A 136 -13.68 7.12 14.42
C THR A 136 -13.94 5.88 15.26
N SER A 137 -15.04 5.16 15.00
CA SER A 137 -15.30 3.89 15.67
C SER A 137 -14.43 2.77 15.10
N LEU A 138 -14.25 1.70 15.87
CA LEU A 138 -13.51 0.52 15.45
C LEU A 138 -14.19 -0.15 14.24
N GLU A 139 -15.52 -0.23 14.24
CA GLU A 139 -16.31 -0.79 13.14
C GLU A 139 -16.14 0.02 11.85
N GLU A 140 -16.24 1.37 11.95
CA GLU A 140 -16.05 2.23 10.79
C GLU A 140 -14.63 2.08 10.22
N ASN A 141 -13.62 1.93 11.08
CA ASN A 141 -12.26 1.72 10.59
C ASN A 141 -12.10 0.38 9.85
N LEU A 142 -12.74 -0.70 10.31
CA LEU A 142 -12.77 -1.97 9.58
C LEU A 142 -13.43 -1.81 8.20
N ASP A 143 -14.52 -1.05 8.12
CA ASP A 143 -15.19 -0.74 6.85
C ASP A 143 -14.36 0.18 5.95
N MET A 144 -13.60 1.13 6.54
CA MET A 144 -12.63 1.94 5.80
C MET A 144 -11.56 1.08 5.16
N ILE A 145 -10.99 0.12 5.90
CA ILE A 145 -9.96 -0.81 5.41
C ILE A 145 -10.53 -1.65 4.26
N ARG A 146 -11.60 -2.40 4.53
CA ARG A 146 -12.24 -3.29 3.55
C ARG A 146 -12.64 -2.54 2.28
N GLY A 147 -13.35 -1.43 2.42
CA GLY A 147 -13.87 -0.67 1.28
C GLY A 147 -12.79 0.03 0.46
N SER A 148 -11.69 0.47 1.08
CA SER A 148 -10.58 1.10 0.35
C SER A 148 -9.78 0.09 -0.45
N VAL A 149 -9.49 -1.08 0.15
CA VAL A 149 -8.81 -2.20 -0.53
C VAL A 149 -9.67 -2.70 -1.70
N ALA A 150 -10.97 -2.91 -1.47
CA ALA A 150 -11.88 -3.34 -2.52
C ALA A 150 -11.93 -2.36 -3.69
N ALA A 151 -11.95 -1.05 -3.41
CA ALA A 151 -11.95 -0.03 -4.46
C ALA A 151 -10.67 -0.05 -5.31
N ALA A 152 -9.51 -0.37 -4.71
CA ALA A 152 -8.26 -0.56 -5.45
C ALA A 152 -8.31 -1.80 -6.35
N VAL A 153 -8.80 -2.91 -5.82
CA VAL A 153 -9.00 -4.16 -6.58
C VAL A 153 -9.98 -3.99 -7.72
N ASP A 154 -11.10 -3.29 -7.49
CA ASP A 154 -12.10 -3.00 -8.53
C ASP A 154 -11.54 -2.15 -9.68
N LYS A 155 -10.54 -1.31 -9.41
CA LYS A 155 -9.78 -0.59 -10.43
C LYS A 155 -8.67 -1.43 -11.10
N GLY A 156 -8.59 -2.72 -10.79
CA GLY A 156 -7.60 -3.64 -11.36
C GLY A 156 -6.19 -3.45 -10.79
N ARG A 157 -6.03 -2.81 -9.63
CA ARG A 157 -4.73 -2.65 -8.97
C ARG A 157 -4.44 -3.86 -8.08
N GLU A 158 -3.18 -4.30 -8.05
CA GLU A 158 -2.71 -5.17 -6.98
C GLU A 158 -2.68 -4.36 -5.69
N SER A 159 -3.55 -4.68 -4.73
CA SER A 159 -3.66 -3.90 -3.50
C SER A 159 -2.89 -4.55 -2.37
N MET A 160 -2.07 -3.74 -1.71
CA MET A 160 -1.39 -4.06 -0.47
C MET A 160 -2.02 -3.26 0.66
N PHE A 161 -1.97 -3.80 1.87
CA PHE A 161 -2.45 -3.11 3.05
C PHE A 161 -1.40 -3.12 4.15
N ASP A 162 -0.93 -1.93 4.54
CA ASP A 162 -0.03 -1.71 5.65
C ASP A 162 -0.82 -1.60 6.95
N CYS A 163 -0.65 -2.57 7.83
CA CYS A 163 -1.19 -2.58 9.19
C CYS A 163 -0.33 -1.70 10.10
N GLU A 164 -0.60 -0.39 10.12
CA GLU A 164 0.21 0.56 10.88
C GLU A 164 0.10 0.31 12.40
N HIS A 165 1.25 0.24 13.09
CA HIS A 165 1.36 -0.11 14.50
C HIS A 165 0.74 -1.47 14.87
N PHE A 166 0.84 -2.45 13.96
CA PHE A 166 0.22 -3.75 14.17
C PHE A 166 0.64 -4.40 15.48
N PHE A 167 1.93 -4.43 15.79
CA PHE A 167 2.44 -5.12 16.98
C PHE A 167 2.04 -4.43 18.28
N ASP A 168 1.92 -3.10 18.29
CA ASP A 168 1.37 -2.36 19.44
C ASP A 168 -0.12 -2.66 19.62
N GLY A 169 -0.89 -2.61 18.52
CA GLY A 169 -2.31 -2.96 18.51
C GLY A 169 -2.54 -4.41 18.93
N TYR A 170 -1.74 -5.34 18.43
CA TYR A 170 -1.85 -6.76 18.78
C TYR A 170 -1.60 -7.03 20.28
N LYS A 171 -0.61 -6.36 20.87
CA LYS A 171 -0.34 -6.47 22.31
C LYS A 171 -1.46 -5.86 23.15
N ASN A 172 -2.10 -4.79 22.67
CA ASN A 172 -3.14 -4.08 23.41
C ASN A 172 -4.53 -4.70 23.23
N ASN A 173 -4.91 -4.98 21.98
CA ASN A 173 -6.20 -5.53 21.59
C ASN A 173 -6.03 -6.51 20.42
N THR A 174 -5.60 -7.74 20.72
CA THR A 174 -5.32 -8.80 19.75
C THR A 174 -6.49 -9.04 18.80
N GLY A 175 -7.72 -9.08 19.34
CA GLY A 175 -8.93 -9.35 18.55
C GLY A 175 -9.10 -8.31 17.45
N TYR A 176 -9.03 -7.05 17.79
CA TYR A 176 -9.19 -5.94 16.86
C TYR A 176 -8.07 -5.88 15.82
N ALA A 177 -6.80 -6.05 16.22
CA ALA A 177 -5.69 -6.07 15.29
C ALA A 177 -5.85 -7.17 14.22
N ILE A 178 -6.29 -8.35 14.63
CA ILE A 178 -6.59 -9.46 13.70
C ILE A 178 -7.81 -9.15 12.82
N ASP A 179 -8.83 -8.48 13.35
CA ASP A 179 -10.00 -8.09 12.54
C ASP A 179 -9.63 -7.06 11.46
N CYS A 180 -8.66 -6.17 11.69
CA CYS A 180 -8.10 -5.31 10.65
C CYS A 180 -7.43 -6.11 9.51
N VAL A 181 -6.64 -7.13 9.86
CA VAL A 181 -6.03 -8.05 8.87
C VAL A 181 -7.11 -8.76 8.04
N LYS A 182 -8.15 -9.28 8.72
CA LYS A 182 -9.28 -9.93 8.03
C LYS A 182 -10.02 -8.95 7.11
N ALA A 183 -10.28 -7.72 7.57
CA ALA A 183 -10.94 -6.70 6.76
C ALA A 183 -10.16 -6.38 5.47
N ALA A 184 -8.83 -6.29 5.54
CA ALA A 184 -7.99 -6.12 4.36
C ALA A 184 -8.06 -7.34 3.42
N HIS A 185 -8.00 -8.55 3.97
CA HIS A 185 -8.13 -9.78 3.20
C HIS A 185 -9.51 -9.89 2.52
N GLU A 186 -10.58 -9.59 3.23
CA GLU A 186 -11.95 -9.56 2.70
C GLU A 186 -12.12 -8.51 1.59
N GLY A 187 -11.41 -7.39 1.67
CA GLY A 187 -11.33 -6.39 0.61
C GLY A 187 -10.55 -6.86 -0.62
N GLY A 188 -9.84 -7.98 -0.54
CA GLY A 188 -9.08 -8.57 -1.66
C GLY A 188 -7.61 -8.14 -1.68
N ALA A 189 -7.02 -7.72 -0.56
CA ALA A 189 -5.60 -7.41 -0.48
C ALA A 189 -4.76 -8.62 -0.94
N ALA A 190 -3.84 -8.38 -1.87
CA ALA A 190 -2.86 -9.38 -2.30
C ALA A 190 -1.79 -9.60 -1.23
N TRP A 191 -1.45 -8.53 -0.52
CA TRP A 191 -0.48 -8.54 0.59
C TRP A 191 -1.05 -7.80 1.78
N VAL A 192 -0.82 -8.35 2.98
CA VAL A 192 -1.08 -7.68 4.26
C VAL A 192 0.26 -7.58 4.98
N VAL A 193 0.71 -6.36 5.20
CA VAL A 193 2.02 -6.05 5.76
C VAL A 193 1.87 -5.71 7.23
N LEU A 194 2.53 -6.43 8.11
CA LEU A 194 2.52 -6.19 9.55
C LEU A 194 3.65 -5.22 9.91
N CYS A 195 3.30 -3.95 10.18
CA CYS A 195 4.29 -2.90 10.42
C CYS A 195 4.65 -2.83 11.91
N ASP A 196 5.95 -2.99 12.22
CA ASP A 196 6.51 -2.61 13.51
C ASP A 196 6.90 -1.13 13.48
N THR A 197 5.89 -0.26 13.42
CA THR A 197 6.06 1.19 13.18
C THR A 197 6.94 1.86 14.24
N ASN A 198 6.89 1.39 15.49
CA ASN A 198 7.76 1.88 16.56
C ASN A 198 9.13 1.20 16.60
N GLY A 199 9.34 0.11 15.86
CA GLY A 199 10.60 -0.64 15.90
C GLY A 199 10.86 -1.29 17.26
N GLY A 200 9.81 -1.62 18.01
CA GLY A 200 9.89 -2.10 19.39
C GLY A 200 9.48 -3.57 19.59
N ALA A 201 9.14 -4.27 18.54
CA ALA A 201 8.79 -5.68 18.62
C ALA A 201 10.06 -6.54 18.63
N LEU A 202 10.12 -7.49 19.55
CA LEU A 202 11.15 -8.54 19.58
C LEU A 202 10.56 -9.85 19.06
N PRO A 203 11.38 -10.71 18.44
CA PRO A 203 10.96 -12.04 18.00
C PRO A 203 10.39 -12.89 19.13
#